data_1c49804c2f2f6719e461822b003f3fe9
#
_entry.id   1c49804c2f2f6719e461822b003f3fe9
#
_cell.length_a   1.000
_cell.length_b   1.000
_cell.length_c   1.000
_cell.angle_alpha   90.00
_cell.angle_beta   90.00
_cell.angle_gamma   90.00
#
_symmetry.space_group_name_H-M   'P 1'
#
loop_
_entity.id
_entity.type
_entity.pdbx_description
1 polymer ?
#
loop_
_entity_poly.entity_id
_entity_poly.type
_entity_poly.pdbx_seq_one_letter_code
_entity_poly.pdbx_strand_id
1 'polypeptide(L)'
;MSKNIKKHIVFAIISLMALTSCKGLYKYSDARENPVRGEDRARKNIEEGRGVSVGGLIKRGDTNYEFSTSNPMWRASLEVLDFLPMTTVDYSGGMIISDWYTDNNSDNESIKITIRFLSNEIRSDSLKIIVHKKICPNNSTACKVNILSDTKISQELRSTIIKKASLLQEESKKK
;
A
#
# COMPACT_ATOMS: atom_id res chain seq x y z
N MET A 1 -18.45 3.36 -65.96
CA MET A 1 -17.48 2.67 -65.07
C MET A 1 -18.23 1.95 -63.98
N SER A 2 -18.26 0.60 -64.01
CA SER A 2 -19.13 -0.25 -63.18
C SER A 2 -18.84 -0.06 -61.67
N LYS A 3 -19.91 -0.05 -60.81
CA LYS A 3 -19.83 0.05 -59.35
C LYS A 3 -18.83 -0.95 -58.73
N ASN A 4 -18.63 -2.09 -59.36
CA ASN A 4 -17.72 -3.14 -58.90
C ASN A 4 -16.25 -2.75 -59.13
N ILE A 5 -15.91 -2.06 -60.21
CA ILE A 5 -14.53 -1.60 -60.45
C ILE A 5 -14.11 -0.57 -59.40
N LYS A 6 -15.00 0.32 -58.95
CA LYS A 6 -14.70 1.27 -57.89
C LYS A 6 -14.42 0.59 -56.55
N LYS A 7 -15.15 -0.48 -56.22
CA LYS A 7 -14.90 -1.27 -55.01
C LYS A 7 -13.54 -1.96 -55.03
N HIS A 8 -13.15 -2.54 -56.16
CA HIS A 8 -11.85 -3.18 -56.28
C HIS A 8 -10.69 -2.20 -56.22
N ILE A 9 -10.86 -0.99 -56.78
CA ILE A 9 -9.85 0.07 -56.70
C ILE A 9 -9.69 0.57 -55.26
N VAL A 10 -10.80 0.77 -54.49
CA VAL A 10 -10.75 1.17 -53.10
C VAL A 10 -10.09 0.10 -52.22
N PHE A 11 -10.41 -1.18 -52.48
CA PHE A 11 -9.80 -2.29 -51.74
C PHE A 11 -8.30 -2.42 -52.01
N ALA A 12 -7.86 -2.20 -53.29
CA ALA A 12 -6.45 -2.19 -53.66
C ALA A 12 -5.68 -1.03 -52.97
N ILE A 13 -6.28 0.16 -52.89
CA ILE A 13 -5.67 1.32 -52.23
C ILE A 13 -5.53 1.09 -50.71
N ILE A 14 -6.55 0.51 -50.06
CA ILE A 14 -6.49 0.17 -48.64
C ILE A 14 -5.43 -0.90 -48.35
N SER A 15 -5.34 -1.91 -49.21
CA SER A 15 -4.30 -2.96 -49.11
C SER A 15 -2.88 -2.39 -49.32
N LEU A 16 -2.71 -1.42 -50.19
CA LEU A 16 -1.41 -0.77 -50.43
C LEU A 16 -0.97 0.12 -49.23
N MET A 17 -1.93 0.78 -48.57
CA MET A 17 -1.66 1.56 -47.36
C MET A 17 -1.30 0.69 -46.14
N ALA A 18 -1.83 -0.53 -46.07
CA ALA A 18 -1.49 -1.46 -44.99
C ALA A 18 -0.06 -1.99 -45.05
N LEU A 19 0.53 -2.03 -46.24
CA LEU A 19 1.91 -2.51 -46.47
C LEU A 19 3.00 -1.49 -46.11
N THR A 20 2.66 -0.21 -45.99
CA THR A 20 3.64 0.85 -45.67
C THR A 20 3.79 1.10 -44.17
N SER A 21 2.98 0.46 -43.33
CA SER A 21 2.93 0.71 -41.85
C SER A 21 4.07 0.09 -41.03
N CYS A 22 4.98 -0.68 -41.64
CA CYS A 22 6.04 -1.39 -40.91
C CYS A 22 7.39 -0.67 -40.83
N LYS A 23 7.53 0.57 -41.29
CA LYS A 23 8.86 1.26 -41.31
C LYS A 23 9.25 1.97 -40.00
N GLY A 24 8.42 1.95 -38.95
CA GLY A 24 8.67 2.74 -37.75
C GLY A 24 8.97 1.97 -36.47
N LEU A 25 8.80 0.64 -36.42
CA LEU A 25 8.87 -0.14 -35.17
C LEU A 25 10.22 -0.83 -34.91
N TYR A 26 11.14 -0.87 -35.84
CA TYR A 26 12.43 -1.51 -35.65
C TYR A 26 13.51 -0.44 -35.40
N LYS A 27 13.79 -0.12 -34.14
CA LYS A 27 14.97 0.64 -33.77
C LYS A 27 16.14 -0.33 -33.75
N TYR A 28 17.01 -0.26 -34.79
CA TYR A 28 18.23 -1.06 -34.84
C TYR A 28 19.09 -0.69 -33.64
N SER A 29 19.34 -1.63 -32.72
CA SER A 29 20.25 -1.42 -31.60
C SER A 29 21.65 -1.78 -32.08
N ASP A 30 22.56 -0.81 -32.05
CA ASP A 30 23.96 -1.05 -32.36
C ASP A 30 24.59 -1.99 -31.34
N ALA A 31 25.21 -3.08 -31.79
CA ALA A 31 25.89 -4.05 -30.95
C ALA A 31 27.12 -3.46 -30.20
N ARG A 32 27.59 -2.29 -30.66
CA ARG A 32 28.66 -1.53 -29.98
C ARG A 32 28.15 -0.79 -28.73
N GLU A 33 26.87 -0.35 -28.77
CA GLU A 33 26.25 0.34 -27.67
C GLU A 33 25.59 -0.65 -26.68
N ASN A 34 25.07 -1.79 -27.19
CA ASN A 34 24.40 -2.79 -26.37
C ASN A 34 25.16 -4.13 -26.44
N PRO A 35 25.79 -4.58 -25.36
CA PRO A 35 26.51 -5.84 -25.32
C PRO A 35 25.63 -7.03 -25.71
N VAL A 36 26.20 -7.96 -26.49
CA VAL A 36 25.48 -9.14 -27.02
C VAL A 36 25.10 -10.11 -25.89
N ARG A 37 25.94 -10.21 -24.85
CA ARG A 37 25.69 -11.09 -23.69
C ARG A 37 24.70 -10.46 -22.72
N GLY A 38 23.75 -11.27 -22.23
CA GLY A 38 22.75 -10.82 -21.27
C GLY A 38 23.34 -10.28 -19.96
N GLU A 39 24.41 -10.92 -19.49
CA GLU A 39 25.13 -10.54 -18.25
C GLU A 39 25.80 -9.16 -18.38
N ASP A 40 26.44 -8.88 -19.51
CA ASP A 40 27.09 -7.58 -19.76
C ASP A 40 26.06 -6.46 -19.88
N ARG A 41 24.89 -6.75 -20.46
CA ARG A 41 23.74 -5.80 -20.50
C ARG A 41 23.21 -5.53 -19.10
N ALA A 42 23.07 -6.56 -18.29
CA ALA A 42 22.60 -6.41 -16.90
C ALA A 42 23.58 -5.55 -16.10
N ARG A 43 24.90 -5.80 -16.22
CA ARG A 43 25.94 -5.04 -15.55
C ARG A 43 25.94 -3.58 -15.99
N LYS A 44 25.88 -3.31 -17.29
CA LYS A 44 25.78 -1.97 -17.88
C LYS A 44 24.53 -1.21 -17.39
N ASN A 45 23.38 -1.89 -17.33
CA ASN A 45 22.15 -1.29 -16.81
C ASN A 45 22.24 -0.94 -15.33
N ILE A 46 22.95 -1.73 -14.53
CA ILE A 46 23.22 -1.43 -13.13
C ILE A 46 24.15 -0.22 -12.99
N GLU A 47 25.23 -0.18 -13.76
CA GLU A 47 26.19 0.94 -13.77
C GLU A 47 25.55 2.26 -14.22
N GLU A 48 24.64 2.22 -15.19
CA GLU A 48 23.92 3.38 -15.71
C GLU A 48 22.67 3.73 -14.87
N GLY A 49 22.42 3.03 -13.76
CA GLY A 49 21.25 3.22 -12.92
C GLY A 49 19.92 2.84 -13.56
N ARG A 50 19.97 2.14 -14.71
CA ARG A 50 18.81 1.63 -15.47
C ARG A 50 18.48 0.18 -15.12
N GLY A 51 18.99 -0.32 -13.99
CA GLY A 51 18.61 -1.63 -13.47
C GLY A 51 17.09 -1.69 -13.28
N VAL A 52 16.47 -2.79 -13.71
CA VAL A 52 15.05 -3.03 -13.44
C VAL A 52 14.90 -3.14 -11.92
N SER A 53 14.63 -2.02 -11.29
CA SER A 53 14.16 -2.00 -9.92
C SER A 53 12.80 -2.71 -9.94
N VAL A 54 12.67 -3.75 -9.13
CA VAL A 54 11.38 -4.45 -8.92
C VAL A 54 10.29 -3.42 -8.56
N GLY A 55 10.66 -2.29 -7.93
CA GLY A 55 9.80 -1.12 -7.71
C GLY A 55 9.35 -0.40 -8.99
N GLY A 56 10.07 -0.49 -10.10
CA GLY A 56 9.67 0.12 -11.38
C GLY A 56 8.61 -0.67 -12.14
N LEU A 57 8.53 -1.99 -11.94
CA LEU A 57 7.50 -2.85 -12.53
C LEU A 57 6.16 -2.76 -11.76
N ILE A 58 6.20 -2.36 -10.49
CA ILE A 58 5.04 -2.24 -9.59
C ILE A 58 4.36 -0.86 -9.74
N LYS A 59 4.92 0.06 -10.55
CA LYS A 59 4.35 1.39 -10.82
C LYS A 59 3.04 1.38 -11.64
N ARG A 60 2.44 0.21 -11.81
CA ARG A 60 1.08 0.05 -12.34
C ARG A 60 0.11 -0.15 -11.19
N GLY A 61 -0.40 0.92 -10.64
CA GLY A 61 -1.33 0.92 -9.51
C GLY A 61 -0.56 1.09 -8.21
N ASP A 62 -0.21 2.33 -7.92
CA ASP A 62 0.54 2.74 -6.74
C ASP A 62 -0.31 2.58 -5.47
N THR A 63 -0.36 1.34 -4.97
CA THR A 63 -0.52 1.10 -3.55
C THR A 63 0.86 0.78 -3.00
N ASN A 64 1.71 1.79 -2.93
CA ASN A 64 2.96 1.68 -2.20
C ASN A 64 2.64 1.66 -0.71
N TYR A 65 2.32 0.47 -0.19
CA TYR A 65 2.20 0.20 1.24
C TYR A 65 3.59 0.15 1.88
N GLU A 66 4.43 1.14 1.59
CA GLU A 66 5.58 1.40 2.44
C GLU A 66 5.06 2.04 3.73
N PHE A 67 4.58 1.23 4.65
CA PHE A 67 4.51 1.58 6.06
C PHE A 67 5.94 1.65 6.58
N SER A 68 6.72 2.47 5.96
CA SER A 68 8.07 2.78 6.36
C SER A 68 8.03 3.43 7.75
N THR A 69 9.11 3.30 8.50
CA THR A 69 9.35 4.05 9.74
C THR A 69 9.16 5.55 9.56
N SER A 70 9.10 6.03 8.32
CA SER A 70 8.82 7.42 7.94
C SER A 70 7.32 7.75 7.83
N ASN A 71 6.40 6.76 7.77
CA ASN A 71 4.97 7.05 7.67
C ASN A 71 4.45 7.70 8.97
N PRO A 72 3.94 8.95 8.94
CA PRO A 72 3.50 9.65 10.14
C PRO A 72 2.33 8.96 10.84
N MET A 73 1.40 8.34 10.08
CA MET A 73 0.26 7.63 10.65
C MET A 73 0.70 6.39 11.42
N TRP A 74 1.67 5.66 10.89
CA TRP A 74 2.25 4.49 11.53
C TRP A 74 2.95 4.86 12.84
N ARG A 75 3.85 5.84 12.78
CA ARG A 75 4.57 6.35 13.95
C ARG A 75 3.61 6.86 15.03
N ALA A 76 2.62 7.67 14.63
CA ALA A 76 1.61 8.18 15.54
C ALA A 76 0.82 7.06 16.23
N SER A 77 0.48 6.00 15.49
CA SER A 77 -0.25 4.86 16.05
C SER A 77 0.56 4.11 17.10
N LEU A 78 1.84 3.87 16.84
CA LEU A 78 2.74 3.24 17.81
C LEU A 78 2.91 4.10 19.06
N GLU A 79 3.11 5.41 18.92
CA GLU A 79 3.22 6.32 20.06
C GLU A 79 1.95 6.42 20.88
N VAL A 80 0.77 6.42 20.23
CA VAL A 80 -0.53 6.48 20.93
C VAL A 80 -0.84 5.19 21.67
N LEU A 81 -0.37 4.05 21.15
CA LEU A 81 -0.61 2.72 21.72
C LEU A 81 0.55 2.23 22.60
N ASP A 82 1.57 3.03 22.86
CA ASP A 82 2.80 2.63 23.55
C ASP A 82 2.56 2.04 24.96
N PHE A 83 1.46 2.43 25.60
CA PHE A 83 1.07 1.90 26.91
C PHE A 83 0.48 0.48 26.87
N LEU A 84 0.18 -0.06 25.68
CA LEU A 84 -0.40 -1.40 25.51
C LEU A 84 0.67 -2.42 25.12
N PRO A 85 0.63 -3.64 25.70
CA PRO A 85 1.46 -4.72 25.19
C PRO A 85 1.02 -5.08 23.76
N MET A 86 1.98 -5.23 22.85
CA MET A 86 1.73 -5.55 21.45
C MET A 86 1.94 -7.03 21.19
N THR A 87 0.96 -7.69 20.53
CA THR A 87 1.08 -9.07 20.07
C THR A 87 1.67 -9.13 18.67
N THR A 88 1.24 -8.23 17.78
CA THR A 88 1.66 -8.23 16.38
C THR A 88 1.83 -6.81 15.86
N VAL A 89 2.96 -6.56 15.24
CA VAL A 89 3.26 -5.33 14.52
C VAL A 89 3.74 -5.73 13.13
N ASP A 90 2.84 -5.72 12.16
CA ASP A 90 3.11 -6.12 10.78
C ASP A 90 3.17 -4.90 9.88
N TYR A 91 4.40 -4.52 9.51
CA TYR A 91 4.66 -3.38 8.62
C TYR A 91 4.14 -3.63 7.21
N SER A 92 4.31 -4.83 6.69
CA SER A 92 3.95 -5.17 5.31
C SER A 92 2.44 -5.31 5.13
N GLY A 93 1.78 -5.90 6.13
CA GLY A 93 0.33 -6.03 6.16
C GLY A 93 -0.41 -4.77 6.65
N GLY A 94 0.33 -3.75 7.11
CA GLY A 94 -0.26 -2.52 7.62
C GLY A 94 -1.18 -2.76 8.81
N MET A 95 -0.72 -3.56 9.79
CA MET A 95 -1.56 -3.97 10.91
C MET A 95 -0.81 -3.93 12.25
N ILE A 96 -1.48 -3.40 13.26
CA ILE A 96 -1.01 -3.41 14.66
C ILE A 96 -2.09 -4.08 15.50
N ILE A 97 -1.69 -5.05 16.31
CA ILE A 97 -2.58 -5.77 17.21
C ILE A 97 -1.98 -5.73 18.62
N SER A 98 -2.73 -5.17 19.61
CA SER A 98 -2.36 -5.25 20.99
C SER A 98 -2.65 -6.64 21.58
N ASP A 99 -2.10 -6.94 22.72
CA ASP A 99 -2.60 -8.03 23.55
C ASP A 99 -3.84 -7.59 24.34
N TRP A 100 -4.42 -8.51 25.11
CA TRP A 100 -5.49 -8.19 26.04
C TRP A 100 -4.94 -7.33 27.17
N TYR A 101 -5.53 -6.15 27.34
CA TYR A 101 -5.19 -5.20 28.38
C TYR A 101 -6.36 -5.07 29.35
N THR A 102 -6.07 -5.20 30.64
CA THR A 102 -7.04 -5.03 31.72
C THR A 102 -6.66 -3.79 32.53
N ASP A 103 -7.58 -2.88 32.69
CA ASP A 103 -7.37 -1.72 33.56
C ASP A 103 -7.48 -2.15 35.05
N ASN A 104 -6.64 -1.54 35.88
CA ASN A 104 -6.59 -1.84 37.33
C ASN A 104 -7.93 -1.67 38.05
N ASN A 105 -8.89 -0.98 37.46
CA ASN A 105 -10.21 -0.75 38.00
C ASN A 105 -11.27 -1.80 37.61
N SER A 106 -10.92 -2.78 36.78
CA SER A 106 -11.89 -3.70 36.18
C SER A 106 -11.31 -5.11 36.05
N ASP A 107 -11.22 -5.86 37.12
CA ASP A 107 -10.64 -7.23 37.12
C ASP A 107 -11.31 -8.21 36.14
N ASN A 108 -12.53 -7.94 35.73
CA ASN A 108 -13.32 -8.83 34.89
C ASN A 108 -13.40 -8.44 33.41
N GLU A 109 -12.82 -7.29 33.03
CA GLU A 109 -12.91 -6.76 31.68
C GLU A 109 -11.54 -6.54 31.07
N SER A 110 -11.36 -7.00 29.84
CA SER A 110 -10.13 -6.75 29.07
C SER A 110 -10.48 -6.22 27.69
N ILE A 111 -9.64 -5.36 27.16
CA ILE A 111 -9.77 -4.84 25.79
C ILE A 111 -8.59 -5.30 24.94
N LYS A 112 -8.83 -5.49 23.66
CA LYS A 112 -7.83 -5.76 22.62
C LYS A 112 -8.10 -4.85 21.45
N ILE A 113 -7.08 -4.14 21.02
CA ILE A 113 -7.18 -3.15 19.93
C ILE A 113 -6.45 -3.68 18.69
N THR A 114 -7.13 -3.60 17.56
CA THR A 114 -6.55 -3.88 16.26
C THR A 114 -6.67 -2.64 15.38
N ILE A 115 -5.55 -2.14 14.87
CA ILE A 115 -5.50 -1.07 13.89
C ILE A 115 -5.09 -1.66 12.56
N ARG A 116 -5.86 -1.36 11.51
CA ARG A 116 -5.52 -1.67 10.12
C ARG A 116 -5.42 -0.38 9.32
N PHE A 117 -4.30 -0.21 8.63
CA PHE A 117 -4.08 0.90 7.72
C PHE A 117 -4.64 0.53 6.35
N LEU A 118 -5.51 1.36 5.82
CA LEU A 118 -6.15 1.18 4.52
C LEU A 118 -5.47 2.03 3.44
N SER A 119 -4.82 3.11 3.84
CA SER A 119 -3.99 3.96 2.98
C SER A 119 -2.91 4.69 3.78
N ASN A 120 -1.96 5.33 3.08
CA ASN A 120 -0.87 6.10 3.69
C ASN A 120 -1.23 7.56 3.99
N GLU A 121 -2.44 7.98 3.65
CA GLU A 121 -2.89 9.35 3.82
C GLU A 121 -3.32 9.64 5.26
N ILE A 122 -3.13 10.88 5.72
CA ILE A 122 -3.58 11.32 7.04
C ILE A 122 -5.06 11.71 6.96
N ARG A 123 -5.92 10.68 6.99
CA ARG A 123 -7.38 10.81 6.90
C ARG A 123 -8.07 9.82 7.83
N SER A 124 -9.31 10.11 8.20
CA SER A 124 -10.09 9.26 9.11
C SER A 124 -10.48 7.91 8.51
N ASP A 125 -10.66 7.84 7.20
CA ASP A 125 -10.97 6.63 6.44
C ASP A 125 -9.74 5.77 6.12
N SER A 126 -8.54 6.31 6.32
CA SER A 126 -7.28 5.57 6.18
C SER A 126 -7.00 4.58 7.31
N LEU A 127 -7.76 4.66 8.40
CA LEU A 127 -7.62 3.79 9.59
C LEU A 127 -8.91 3.03 9.87
N LYS A 128 -8.79 1.71 10.00
CA LYS A 128 -9.83 0.86 10.57
C LYS A 128 -9.41 0.40 11.95
N ILE A 129 -10.10 0.89 12.97
CA ILE A 129 -9.86 0.54 14.38
C ILE A 129 -10.96 -0.40 14.83
N ILE A 130 -10.57 -1.57 15.35
CA ILE A 130 -11.47 -2.59 15.87
C ILE A 130 -11.10 -2.80 17.33
N VAL A 131 -12.07 -2.65 18.23
CA VAL A 131 -11.91 -2.88 19.66
C VAL A 131 -12.68 -4.12 20.05
N HIS A 132 -12.00 -5.10 20.62
CA HIS A 132 -12.61 -6.28 21.22
C HIS A 132 -12.67 -6.09 22.72
N LYS A 133 -13.80 -6.39 23.32
CA LYS A 133 -13.99 -6.43 24.77
C LYS A 133 -14.24 -7.85 25.21
N LYS A 134 -13.44 -8.33 26.16
CA LYS A 134 -13.59 -9.63 26.79
C LYS A 134 -14.10 -9.41 28.22
N ILE A 135 -15.15 -10.11 28.58
CA ILE A 135 -15.75 -10.08 29.91
C ILE A 135 -15.71 -11.48 30.48
N CYS A 136 -15.06 -11.65 31.64
CA CYS A 136 -14.93 -12.91 32.35
C CYS A 136 -15.65 -12.78 33.72
N PRO A 137 -16.84 -13.35 33.89
CA PRO A 137 -17.54 -13.26 35.16
C PRO A 137 -16.83 -14.08 36.26
N ASN A 138 -16.54 -13.44 37.41
CA ASN A 138 -16.09 -14.06 38.64
C ASN A 138 -14.99 -15.14 38.50
N ASN A 139 -13.87 -14.80 37.87
CA ASN A 139 -12.74 -15.73 37.66
C ASN A 139 -13.10 -17.04 36.94
N SER A 140 -14.20 -17.07 36.21
CA SER A 140 -14.57 -18.22 35.42
C SER A 140 -13.80 -18.27 34.10
N THR A 141 -13.49 -19.47 33.63
CA THR A 141 -12.84 -19.69 32.31
C THR A 141 -13.78 -19.39 31.14
N ALA A 142 -15.08 -19.20 31.41
CA ALA A 142 -16.11 -18.90 30.40
C ALA A 142 -16.19 -17.40 30.10
N CYS A 143 -15.20 -16.86 29.37
CA CYS A 143 -15.18 -15.47 28.96
C CYS A 143 -16.00 -15.23 27.70
N LYS A 144 -16.71 -14.11 27.62
CA LYS A 144 -17.44 -13.68 26.43
C LYS A 144 -16.67 -12.54 25.74
N VAL A 145 -16.45 -12.68 24.44
CA VAL A 145 -15.78 -11.66 23.62
C VAL A 145 -16.81 -10.98 22.73
N ASN A 146 -16.86 -9.66 22.78
CA ASN A 146 -17.72 -8.83 21.92
C ASN A 146 -16.85 -7.85 21.14
N ILE A 147 -17.26 -7.56 19.88
CA ILE A 147 -16.68 -6.50 19.07
C ILE A 147 -17.43 -5.21 19.40
N LEU A 148 -16.69 -4.19 19.77
CA LEU A 148 -17.21 -2.85 19.96
C LEU A 148 -16.99 -2.06 18.65
N SER A 149 -17.98 -2.14 17.73
CA SER A 149 -17.96 -1.33 16.52
C SER A 149 -18.33 0.11 16.84
N ASP A 150 -17.59 1.06 16.30
CA ASP A 150 -17.87 2.51 16.34
C ASP A 150 -18.09 3.09 17.75
N THR A 151 -17.32 2.62 18.72
CA THR A 151 -17.38 3.12 20.09
C THR A 151 -16.63 4.45 20.24
N LYS A 152 -16.95 5.15 21.31
CA LYS A 152 -16.24 6.35 21.75
C LYS A 152 -14.71 6.14 21.77
N ILE A 153 -14.27 4.96 22.20
CA ILE A 153 -12.85 4.58 22.24
C ILE A 153 -12.23 4.57 20.83
N SER A 154 -12.89 3.95 19.85
CA SER A 154 -12.36 3.89 18.48
C SER A 154 -12.32 5.26 17.81
N GLN A 155 -13.27 6.13 18.12
CA GLN A 155 -13.33 7.49 17.60
C GLN A 155 -12.25 8.39 18.25
N GLU A 156 -12.07 8.29 19.56
CA GLU A 156 -11.01 9.01 20.28
C GLU A 156 -9.61 8.59 19.81
N LEU A 157 -9.35 7.29 19.70
CA LEU A 157 -8.10 6.78 19.17
C LEU A 157 -7.82 7.28 17.77
N ARG A 158 -8.82 7.21 16.88
CA ARG A 158 -8.70 7.69 15.50
C ARG A 158 -8.33 9.17 15.46
N SER A 159 -9.06 10.01 16.21
CA SER A 159 -8.80 11.46 16.25
C SER A 159 -7.43 11.78 16.81
N THR A 160 -7.01 11.10 17.87
CA THR A 160 -5.71 11.27 18.51
C THR A 160 -4.57 10.87 17.59
N ILE A 161 -4.69 9.72 16.91
CA ILE A 161 -3.69 9.23 15.94
C ILE A 161 -3.55 10.24 14.78
N ILE A 162 -4.66 10.70 14.20
CA ILE A 162 -4.63 11.67 13.09
C ILE A 162 -3.98 12.98 13.52
N LYS A 163 -4.35 13.50 14.68
CA LYS A 163 -3.76 14.73 15.22
C LYS A 163 -2.24 14.58 15.42
N LYS A 164 -1.80 13.47 16.01
CA LYS A 164 -0.38 13.19 16.21
C LYS A 164 0.37 13.00 14.89
N ALA A 165 -0.23 12.30 13.94
CA ALA A 165 0.35 12.11 12.60
C ALA A 165 0.53 13.43 11.85
N SER A 166 -0.42 14.34 11.94
CA SER A 166 -0.31 15.68 11.35
C SER A 166 0.87 16.47 11.93
N LEU A 167 1.07 16.41 13.25
CA LEU A 167 2.22 17.05 13.90
C LEU A 167 3.55 16.44 13.42
N LEU A 168 3.65 15.11 13.37
CA LEU A 168 4.86 14.43 12.89
C LEU A 168 5.15 14.74 11.42
N GLN A 169 4.12 14.92 10.60
CA GLN A 169 4.29 15.32 9.19
C GLN A 169 4.83 16.75 9.08
N GLU A 170 4.35 17.69 9.90
CA GLU A 170 4.84 19.06 9.91
C GLU A 170 6.31 19.15 10.39
N GLU A 171 6.67 18.36 11.40
CA GLU A 171 8.06 18.27 11.88
C GLU A 171 9.01 17.74 10.80
N SER A 172 8.55 16.75 10.02
CA SER A 172 9.36 16.16 8.93
C SER A 172 9.61 17.12 7.77
N LYS A 173 8.70 18.10 7.54
CA LYS A 173 8.84 19.12 6.49
C LYS A 173 9.78 20.27 6.89
N LYS A 174 10.06 20.42 8.19
CA LYS A 174 10.94 21.49 8.71
C LYS A 174 12.41 21.07 8.79
N LYS A 175 12.69 19.79 8.63
CA LYS A 175 14.05 19.22 8.56
C LYS A 175 14.55 19.13 7.12
#